data_92dc2e45600f95d551f14b782c8f91f8
#
_entry.id   92dc2e45600f95d551f14b782c8f91f8
#
_cell.length_a   1.000
_cell.length_b   1.000
_cell.length_c   1.000
_cell.angle_alpha   90.00
_cell.angle_beta   90.00
_cell.angle_gamma   90.00
#
_symmetry.space_group_name_H-M   'P 1'
#
loop_
_entity.id
_entity.type
_entity.pdbx_description
1 polymer ?
#
loop_
_entity_poly.entity_id
_entity_poly.type
_entity_poly.pdbx_seq_one_letter_code
_entity_poly.pdbx_strand_id
1 'polypeptide(L)'
;MATLTVFTPTYNRAYILNQCYESLVRQSCKDFIWLIIDDGSTDNTKELVEEWMKNDNKFEIRYHYKKNGGMHTGHNAAYELIDTELNVCIDSDDFMPDNAVELIVNFWNKYGSDKYSGIVALDIYKNGEVIGCKLPNEKSTTLSGFYDNGGKG
;
A
#
# COMPACT_ATOMS: atom_id res chain seq x y z
N MET A 1 13.74 -2.36 11.98
CA MET A 1 12.87 -3.23 11.16
C MET A 1 11.70 -2.36 10.76
N ALA A 2 11.31 -2.31 9.48
CA ALA A 2 10.22 -1.43 9.03
C ALA A 2 8.88 -1.84 9.67
N THR A 3 8.02 -0.85 9.94
CA THR A 3 6.71 -1.07 10.58
C THR A 3 5.62 -1.42 9.55
N LEU A 4 5.76 -0.93 8.32
CA LEU A 4 4.74 -1.05 7.27
C LEU A 4 5.30 -1.71 6.02
N THR A 5 4.55 -2.64 5.43
CA THR A 5 4.75 -3.04 4.02
C THR A 5 3.68 -2.37 3.16
N VAL A 6 4.11 -1.56 2.22
CA VAL A 6 3.29 -1.14 1.07
C VAL A 6 3.45 -2.21 0.01
N PHE A 7 2.38 -2.88 -0.42
CA PHE A 7 2.49 -3.85 -1.50
C PHE A 7 1.67 -3.45 -2.73
N THR A 8 2.21 -3.75 -3.90
CA THR A 8 1.61 -3.39 -5.20
C THR A 8 1.56 -4.62 -6.10
N PRO A 9 0.37 -5.19 -6.35
CA PRO A 9 0.22 -6.18 -7.41
C PRO A 9 0.30 -5.49 -8.77
N THR A 10 1.01 -6.09 -9.73
CA THR A 10 1.16 -5.53 -11.07
C THR A 10 1.14 -6.62 -12.14
N TYR A 11 0.65 -6.29 -13.32
CA TYR A 11 0.70 -7.14 -14.51
C TYR A 11 0.69 -6.28 -15.78
N ASN A 12 1.81 -6.25 -16.52
CA ASN A 12 1.98 -5.45 -17.74
C ASN A 12 1.64 -3.96 -17.53
N ARG A 13 2.14 -3.35 -16.46
CA ARG A 13 1.84 -1.98 -16.03
C ARG A 13 3.08 -1.07 -15.96
N ALA A 14 4.20 -1.44 -16.61
CA ALA A 14 5.43 -0.63 -16.63
C ALA A 14 5.17 0.82 -17.05
N TYR A 15 4.21 1.04 -17.96
CA TYR A 15 3.86 2.37 -18.49
C TYR A 15 3.27 3.33 -17.46
N ILE A 16 2.73 2.83 -16.33
CA ILE A 16 2.07 3.67 -15.31
C ILE A 16 2.67 3.51 -13.91
N LEU A 17 3.36 2.40 -13.62
CA LEU A 17 3.88 2.07 -12.30
C LEU A 17 4.82 3.14 -11.71
N ASN A 18 5.41 3.99 -12.58
CA ASN A 18 6.30 5.07 -12.14
C ASN A 18 5.60 6.10 -11.23
N GLN A 19 4.30 6.36 -11.39
CA GLN A 19 3.58 7.29 -10.50
C GLN A 19 3.48 6.75 -9.07
N CYS A 20 3.29 5.43 -8.92
CA CYS A 20 3.31 4.78 -7.62
C CYS A 20 4.71 4.90 -6.98
N TYR A 21 5.77 4.54 -7.71
CA TYR A 21 7.16 4.68 -7.27
C TYR A 21 7.49 6.10 -6.79
N GLU A 22 7.22 7.10 -7.61
CA GLU A 22 7.50 8.49 -7.26
C GLU A 22 6.75 8.95 -6.00
N SER A 23 5.51 8.48 -5.80
CA SER A 23 4.75 8.80 -4.60
C SER A 23 5.39 8.21 -3.33
N LEU A 24 6.01 7.04 -3.43
CA LEU A 24 6.75 6.41 -2.34
C LEU A 24 8.11 7.07 -2.10
N VAL A 25 8.78 7.50 -3.16
CA VAL A 25 10.02 8.30 -3.04
C VAL A 25 9.74 9.63 -2.33
N ARG A 26 8.58 10.26 -2.50
CA ARG A 26 8.22 11.52 -1.83
C ARG A 26 7.74 11.36 -0.39
N GLN A 27 7.48 10.14 0.12
CA GLN A 27 7.01 9.96 1.49
C GLN A 27 7.90 10.66 2.52
N SER A 28 7.30 11.39 3.46
CA SER A 28 8.00 12.07 4.58
C SER A 28 8.64 11.09 5.57
N CYS A 29 8.03 9.93 5.75
CA CYS A 29 8.52 8.82 6.57
C CYS A 29 8.96 7.66 5.68
N LYS A 30 10.15 7.09 5.96
CA LYS A 30 10.73 5.96 5.22
C LYS A 30 10.69 4.64 6.00
N ASP A 31 9.88 4.56 7.06
CA ASP A 31 9.71 3.35 7.87
C ASP A 31 8.77 2.35 7.20
N PHE A 32 9.06 2.01 5.95
CA PHE A 32 8.30 1.03 5.18
C PHE A 32 9.17 0.24 4.19
N ILE A 33 8.62 -0.87 3.73
CA ILE A 33 9.12 -1.69 2.63
C ILE A 33 8.12 -1.58 1.48
N TRP A 34 8.58 -1.44 0.23
CA TRP A 34 7.72 -1.57 -0.94
C TRP A 34 7.87 -2.96 -1.56
N LEU A 35 6.83 -3.78 -1.45
CA LEU A 35 6.77 -5.13 -2.02
C LEU A 35 5.97 -5.12 -3.32
N ILE A 36 6.62 -5.37 -4.44
CA ILE A 36 5.99 -5.46 -5.76
C ILE A 36 5.76 -6.92 -6.09
N ILE A 37 4.51 -7.30 -6.33
CA ILE A 37 4.13 -8.63 -6.79
C ILE A 37 3.81 -8.57 -8.29
N ASP A 38 4.71 -9.07 -9.09
CA ASP A 38 4.53 -9.15 -10.53
C ASP A 38 3.84 -10.47 -10.91
N ASP A 39 2.59 -10.37 -11.34
CA ASP A 39 1.75 -11.51 -11.72
C ASP A 39 2.02 -12.00 -13.16
N GLY A 40 3.28 -12.12 -13.52
CA GLY A 40 3.71 -12.70 -14.78
C GLY A 40 3.78 -11.71 -15.95
N SER A 41 4.23 -10.47 -15.70
CA SER A 41 4.42 -9.46 -16.74
C SER A 41 5.36 -9.94 -17.86
N THR A 42 5.06 -9.51 -19.07
CA THR A 42 5.84 -9.76 -20.29
C THR A 42 6.37 -8.47 -20.91
N ASP A 43 6.03 -7.33 -20.33
CA ASP A 43 6.59 -6.02 -20.66
C ASP A 43 7.89 -5.77 -19.85
N ASN A 44 8.41 -4.56 -19.88
CA ASN A 44 9.64 -4.18 -19.17
C ASN A 44 9.43 -3.85 -17.67
N THR A 45 8.38 -4.38 -17.02
CA THR A 45 8.11 -4.14 -15.58
C THR A 45 9.31 -4.56 -14.72
N LYS A 46 9.87 -5.74 -14.99
CA LYS A 46 11.01 -6.26 -14.22
C LYS A 46 12.23 -5.33 -14.29
N GLU A 47 12.64 -4.98 -15.51
CA GLU A 47 13.79 -4.12 -15.74
C GLU A 47 13.63 -2.76 -15.07
N LEU A 48 12.42 -2.20 -15.13
CA LEU A 48 12.08 -0.93 -14.51
C LEU A 48 12.24 -1.00 -12.97
N VAL A 49 11.73 -2.05 -12.35
CA VAL A 49 11.84 -2.23 -10.89
C VAL A 49 13.30 -2.49 -10.50
N GLU A 50 14.03 -3.31 -11.24
CA GLU A 50 15.46 -3.56 -10.99
C GLU A 50 16.31 -2.29 -11.10
N GLU A 51 15.92 -1.34 -11.94
CA GLU A 51 16.54 -0.02 -12.01
C GLU A 51 16.27 0.78 -10.73
N TRP A 52 15.02 0.83 -10.27
CA TRP A 52 14.68 1.52 -9.02
C TRP A 52 15.36 0.93 -7.79
N MET A 53 15.55 -0.39 -7.74
CA MET A 53 16.25 -1.05 -6.63
C MET A 53 17.73 -0.62 -6.50
N LYS A 54 18.34 -0.08 -7.57
CA LYS A 54 19.71 0.44 -7.56
C LYS A 54 19.80 1.86 -7.02
N ASN A 55 18.67 2.56 -6.91
CA ASN A 55 18.63 3.93 -6.41
C ASN A 55 18.75 3.99 -4.89
N ASP A 56 19.23 5.11 -4.35
CA ASP A 56 19.23 5.36 -2.90
C ASP A 56 17.85 5.85 -2.43
N ASN A 57 16.89 4.93 -2.39
CA ASN A 57 15.48 5.24 -2.09
C ASN A 57 15.21 5.59 -0.62
N LYS A 58 16.15 5.30 0.30
CA LYS A 58 15.97 5.39 1.76
C LYS A 58 14.90 4.45 2.33
N PHE A 59 14.37 3.54 1.52
CA PHE A 59 13.49 2.43 1.90
C PHE A 59 13.82 1.20 1.04
N GLU A 60 13.47 0.03 1.52
CA GLU A 60 13.71 -1.23 0.83
C GLU A 60 12.65 -1.46 -0.26
N ILE A 61 13.07 -1.90 -1.45
CA ILE A 61 12.19 -2.39 -2.50
C ILE A 61 12.41 -3.90 -2.62
N ARG A 62 11.34 -4.66 -2.52
CA ARG A 62 11.31 -6.11 -2.77
C ARG A 62 10.50 -6.40 -4.02
N TYR A 63 11.02 -7.25 -4.90
CA TYR A 63 10.35 -7.66 -6.12
C TYR A 63 10.15 -9.17 -6.13
N HIS A 64 8.91 -9.60 -6.33
CA HIS A 64 8.54 -11.00 -6.43
C HIS A 64 7.78 -11.26 -7.74
N TYR A 65 8.40 -12.04 -8.63
CA TYR A 65 7.77 -12.49 -9.86
C TYR A 65 7.09 -13.84 -9.64
N LYS A 66 5.87 -13.99 -10.12
CA LYS A 66 5.13 -15.26 -10.13
C LYS A 66 4.48 -15.51 -11.48
N LYS A 67 4.13 -16.76 -11.77
CA LYS A 67 3.31 -17.08 -12.94
C LYS A 67 1.95 -16.42 -12.80
N ASN A 68 1.43 -15.84 -13.90
CA ASN A 68 0.12 -15.20 -13.92
C ASN A 68 -0.97 -16.12 -13.38
N GLY A 69 -1.74 -15.59 -12.46
CA GLY A 69 -2.86 -16.28 -11.81
C GLY A 69 -4.00 -15.34 -11.44
N GLY A 70 -3.86 -14.05 -11.79
CA GLY A 70 -4.84 -13.02 -11.50
C GLY A 70 -4.61 -12.33 -10.14
N MET A 71 -5.25 -11.18 -9.97
CA MET A 71 -5.07 -10.26 -8.84
C MET A 71 -5.12 -10.97 -7.48
N HIS A 72 -6.09 -11.85 -7.24
CA HIS A 72 -6.25 -12.56 -5.97
C HIS A 72 -5.03 -13.42 -5.63
N THR A 73 -4.36 -14.02 -6.62
CA THR A 73 -3.13 -14.80 -6.37
C THR A 73 -1.95 -13.89 -6.06
N GLY A 74 -1.93 -12.67 -6.61
CA GLY A 74 -0.96 -11.63 -6.27
C GLY A 74 -1.08 -11.19 -4.81
N HIS A 75 -2.31 -10.95 -4.33
CA HIS A 75 -2.56 -10.63 -2.93
C HIS A 75 -2.13 -11.77 -1.99
N ASN A 76 -2.48 -13.02 -2.32
CA ASN A 76 -2.06 -14.17 -1.51
C ASN A 76 -0.53 -14.26 -1.42
N ALA A 77 0.17 -14.09 -2.54
CA ALA A 77 1.63 -14.08 -2.55
C ALA A 77 2.21 -12.93 -1.70
N ALA A 78 1.59 -11.75 -1.74
CA ALA A 78 2.00 -10.64 -0.88
C ALA A 78 1.88 -11.00 0.60
N TYR A 79 0.74 -11.55 1.03
CA TYR A 79 0.51 -11.92 2.43
C TYR A 79 1.45 -13.02 2.93
N GLU A 80 1.94 -13.90 2.06
CA GLU A 80 2.96 -14.90 2.42
C GLU A 80 4.36 -14.28 2.61
N LEU A 81 4.64 -13.13 2.00
CA LEU A 81 5.95 -12.48 1.99
C LEU A 81 6.06 -11.28 2.95
N ILE A 82 4.92 -10.76 3.42
CA ILE A 82 4.89 -9.65 4.38
C ILE A 82 5.38 -10.13 5.74
N ASP A 83 6.39 -9.45 6.26
CA ASP A 83 7.03 -9.73 7.56
C ASP A 83 6.99 -8.52 8.52
N THR A 84 6.22 -7.49 8.17
CA THR A 84 5.99 -6.28 8.99
C THR A 84 4.68 -6.36 9.77
N GLU A 85 4.55 -5.52 10.80
CA GLU A 85 3.34 -5.47 11.63
C GLU A 85 2.11 -5.00 10.87
N LEU A 86 2.29 -4.03 9.97
CA LEU A 86 1.23 -3.45 9.14
C LEU A 86 1.48 -3.70 7.66
N ASN A 87 0.40 -3.75 6.91
CA ASN A 87 0.48 -3.69 5.45
C ASN A 87 -0.65 -2.86 4.84
N VAL A 88 -0.41 -2.34 3.65
CA VAL A 88 -1.40 -1.65 2.82
C VAL A 88 -1.17 -2.00 1.35
N CYS A 89 -2.27 -2.26 0.63
CA CYS A 89 -2.22 -2.41 -0.82
C CYS A 89 -2.36 -1.05 -1.50
N ILE A 90 -1.50 -0.78 -2.47
CA ILE A 90 -1.65 0.33 -3.41
C ILE A 90 -1.61 -0.25 -4.81
N ASP A 91 -2.63 0.00 -5.59
CA ASP A 91 -2.70 -0.47 -6.97
C ASP A 91 -1.65 0.21 -7.85
N SER A 92 -1.24 -0.47 -8.90
CA SER A 92 -0.13 -0.02 -9.77
C SER A 92 -0.41 1.30 -10.51
N ASP A 93 -1.67 1.72 -10.59
CA ASP A 93 -2.15 2.98 -11.18
C ASP A 93 -2.56 4.03 -10.13
N ASP A 94 -2.32 3.75 -8.84
CA ASP A 94 -2.58 4.67 -7.74
C ASP A 94 -1.29 5.29 -7.18
N PHE A 95 -1.45 6.19 -6.21
CA PHE A 95 -0.35 6.87 -5.52
C PHE A 95 -0.75 7.22 -4.09
N MET A 96 0.24 7.32 -3.21
CA MET A 96 0.05 7.75 -1.83
C MET A 96 0.31 9.26 -1.67
N PRO A 97 -0.48 9.97 -0.85
CA PRO A 97 -0.10 11.31 -0.38
C PRO A 97 1.28 11.31 0.30
N ASP A 98 2.02 12.40 0.18
CA ASP A 98 3.43 12.47 0.60
C ASP A 98 3.68 12.19 2.10
N ASN A 99 2.67 12.28 2.94
CA ASN A 99 2.73 12.00 4.38
C ASN A 99 1.92 10.77 4.82
N ALA A 100 1.47 9.94 3.90
CA ALA A 100 0.57 8.82 4.22
C ALA A 100 1.23 7.78 5.14
N VAL A 101 2.46 7.39 4.85
CA VAL A 101 3.21 6.44 5.70
C VAL A 101 3.38 7.01 7.12
N GLU A 102 3.75 8.28 7.24
CA GLU A 102 3.89 8.94 8.53
C GLU A 102 2.58 8.93 9.34
N LEU A 103 1.47 9.23 8.69
CA LEU A 103 0.15 9.21 9.32
C LEU A 103 -0.24 7.81 9.79
N ILE A 104 -0.04 6.79 8.97
CA ILE A 104 -0.33 5.39 9.29
C ILE A 104 0.50 4.95 10.50
N VAL A 105 1.81 5.12 10.44
CA VAL A 105 2.74 4.68 11.49
C VAL A 105 2.48 5.41 12.80
N ASN A 106 2.31 6.75 12.76
CA ASN A 106 2.03 7.54 13.97
C ASN A 106 0.67 7.20 14.58
N PHE A 107 -0.36 6.96 13.74
CA PHE A 107 -1.68 6.57 14.24
C PHE A 107 -1.62 5.20 14.92
N TRP A 108 -0.93 4.22 14.29
CA TRP A 108 -0.77 2.89 14.86
C TRP A 108 0.01 2.93 16.17
N ASN A 109 1.13 3.61 16.20
CA ASN A 109 1.94 3.77 17.42
C ASN A 109 1.17 4.40 18.59
N LYS A 110 0.18 5.25 18.29
CA LYS A 110 -0.61 5.94 19.31
C LYS A 110 -1.84 5.15 19.76
N TYR A 111 -2.50 4.44 18.86
CA TYR A 111 -3.80 3.84 19.11
C TYR A 111 -3.86 2.35 18.81
N GLY A 112 -2.87 1.79 18.11
CA GLY A 112 -2.79 0.39 17.75
C GLY A 112 -2.59 -0.52 18.96
N SER A 113 -3.05 -1.73 18.86
CA SER A 113 -2.81 -2.83 19.80
C SER A 113 -3.29 -4.14 19.18
N ASP A 114 -2.95 -5.25 19.80
CA ASP A 114 -3.41 -6.62 19.47
C ASP A 114 -4.93 -6.84 19.52
N LYS A 115 -5.68 -5.83 19.95
CA LYS A 115 -7.15 -5.83 19.91
C LYS A 115 -7.71 -5.38 18.56
N TYR A 116 -6.90 -4.77 17.70
CA TYR A 116 -7.32 -4.21 16.42
C TYR A 116 -6.70 -4.97 15.26
N SER A 117 -7.48 -5.20 14.23
CA SER A 117 -7.01 -5.87 13.01
C SER A 117 -6.33 -4.91 12.02
N GLY A 118 -6.39 -3.60 12.26
CA GLY A 118 -5.77 -2.60 11.39
C GLY A 118 -6.37 -1.21 11.53
N ILE A 119 -6.10 -0.38 10.55
CA ILE A 119 -6.54 1.01 10.45
C ILE A 119 -7.46 1.13 9.22
N VAL A 120 -8.53 1.90 9.34
CA VAL A 120 -9.33 2.34 8.21
C VAL A 120 -8.97 3.77 7.88
N ALA A 121 -8.58 4.04 6.66
CA ALA A 121 -8.28 5.37 6.14
C ALA A 121 -9.28 5.76 5.04
N LEU A 122 -9.20 7.01 4.59
CA LEU A 122 -10.01 7.52 3.48
C LEU A 122 -9.19 7.56 2.21
N ASP A 123 -9.78 7.14 1.11
CA ASP A 123 -9.26 7.41 -0.21
C ASP A 123 -9.60 8.84 -0.64
N ILE A 124 -8.71 9.46 -1.38
CA ILE A 124 -8.88 10.83 -1.89
C ILE A 124 -8.53 10.93 -3.36
N TYR A 125 -9.22 11.82 -4.07
CA TYR A 125 -8.82 12.25 -5.41
C TYR A 125 -7.57 13.14 -5.36
N LYS A 126 -6.91 13.34 -6.51
CA LYS A 126 -5.74 14.25 -6.64
C LYS A 126 -6.03 15.69 -6.17
N ASN A 127 -7.28 16.14 -6.24
CA ASN A 127 -7.71 17.45 -5.77
C ASN A 127 -7.97 17.52 -4.25
N GLY A 128 -7.78 16.40 -3.52
CA GLY A 128 -7.99 16.30 -2.07
C GLY A 128 -9.43 16.00 -1.65
N GLU A 129 -10.37 15.83 -2.60
CA GLU A 129 -11.72 15.40 -2.27
C GLU A 129 -11.76 13.94 -1.84
N VAL A 130 -12.52 13.65 -0.77
CA VAL A 130 -12.68 12.31 -0.23
C VAL A 130 -13.53 11.46 -1.17
N ILE A 131 -13.06 10.24 -1.47
CA ILE A 131 -13.84 9.22 -2.17
C ILE A 131 -14.69 8.49 -1.14
N GLY A 132 -16.00 8.42 -1.35
CA GLY A 132 -16.94 7.79 -0.42
C GLY A 132 -17.47 8.75 0.65
N CYS A 133 -17.47 8.35 1.91
CA CYS A 133 -18.01 9.15 3.01
C CYS A 133 -16.97 9.36 4.12
N LYS A 134 -17.14 10.42 4.90
CA LYS A 134 -16.32 10.63 6.09
C LYS A 134 -16.50 9.47 7.07
N LEU A 135 -15.41 9.06 7.68
CA LEU A 135 -15.43 8.09 8.77
C LEU A 135 -16.23 8.66 9.96
N PRO A 136 -16.98 7.83 10.70
CA PRO A 136 -17.60 8.26 11.95
C PRO A 136 -16.53 8.74 12.94
N ASN A 137 -16.90 9.68 13.82
CA ASN A 137 -15.98 10.25 14.82
C ASN A 137 -15.57 9.25 15.92
N GLU A 138 -15.81 7.96 15.74
CA GLU A 138 -15.45 6.92 16.69
C GLU A 138 -13.99 6.52 16.51
N LYS A 139 -13.31 6.30 17.63
CA LYS A 139 -11.89 5.90 17.64
C LYS A 139 -11.67 4.45 17.22
N SER A 140 -12.72 3.63 17.30
CA SER A 140 -12.67 2.22 16.88
C SER A 140 -14.07 1.75 16.49
N THR A 141 -14.14 0.84 15.55
CA THR A 141 -15.39 0.20 15.12
C THR A 141 -15.09 -1.21 14.65
N THR A 142 -16.13 -2.04 14.50
CA THR A 142 -16.08 -3.28 13.75
C THR A 142 -16.39 -3.00 12.28
N LEU A 143 -16.07 -3.92 11.38
CA LEU A 143 -16.42 -3.79 9.97
C LEU A 143 -17.94 -3.59 9.77
N SER A 144 -18.78 -4.38 10.48
CA SER A 144 -20.23 -4.20 10.47
C SER A 144 -20.62 -2.83 11.04
N GLY A 145 -20.06 -2.43 12.18
CA GLY A 145 -20.31 -1.12 12.79
C GLY A 145 -19.95 0.05 11.90
N PHE A 146 -18.91 -0.09 11.07
CA PHE A 146 -18.57 0.91 10.05
C PHE A 146 -19.70 1.10 9.05
N TYR A 147 -20.22 0.01 8.47
CA TYR A 147 -21.32 0.06 7.50
C TYR A 147 -22.65 0.47 8.14
N ASP A 148 -22.96 0.00 9.35
CA ASP A 148 -24.17 0.36 10.10
C ASP A 148 -24.24 1.86 10.42
N ASN A 149 -23.10 2.51 10.58
CA ASN A 149 -22.97 3.97 10.79
C ASN A 149 -22.84 4.77 9.48
N GLY A 150 -23.18 4.16 8.34
CA GLY A 150 -23.22 4.83 7.04
C GLY A 150 -21.88 4.87 6.30
N GLY A 151 -20.90 4.09 6.72
CA GLY A 151 -19.66 3.88 6.00
C GLY A 151 -19.92 3.30 4.60
N LYS A 152 -19.20 3.80 3.59
CA LYS A 152 -19.23 3.32 2.20
C LYS A 152 -17.79 3.11 1.78
N GLY A 153 -17.47 1.91 1.36
CA GLY A 153 -16.22 1.54 0.70
C GLY A 153 -16.39 1.56 -0.81
#